data_826383fb9c3ac65d0898ef24d4cfb74f
#
_entry.id   826383fb9c3ac65d0898ef24d4cfb74f
#
_cell.length_a   1.000
_cell.length_b   1.000
_cell.length_c   1.000
_cell.angle_alpha   90.00
_cell.angle_beta   90.00
_cell.angle_gamma   90.00
#
_symmetry.space_group_name_H-M   'P 1'
#
loop_
_entity.id
_entity.type
_entity.pdbx_description
1 polymer ?
#
loop_
_entity_poly.entity_id
_entity_poly.type
_entity_poly.pdbx_seq_one_letter_code
_entity_poly.pdbx_strand_id
1 'polypeptide(L)'
;MAGITDAPFRAVAWAAGAGYVASEMLATQDRLWATPKSRLRRQWVDGIEPRVVQLAGSEPGMAADAARRHWEQGAQIIDLNFGCPARKVCRRAAG
;
A
#
# COMPACT_ATOMS: atom_id res chain seq x y z
N MET A 1 -2.75 1.27 -7.57
CA MET A 1 -3.97 0.81 -8.29
C MET A 1 -4.73 -0.22 -7.45
N ALA A 2 -5.53 0.26 -6.53
CA ALA A 2 -6.29 -0.61 -5.62
C ALA A 2 -7.25 -1.53 -6.40
N GLY A 3 -7.24 -2.82 -6.06
CA GLY A 3 -8.02 -3.85 -6.74
C GLY A 3 -7.37 -4.46 -7.97
N ILE A 4 -6.18 -4.00 -8.36
CA ILE A 4 -5.46 -4.49 -9.55
C ILE A 4 -4.05 -4.96 -9.18
N THR A 5 -3.30 -4.18 -8.41
CA THR A 5 -1.90 -4.48 -8.09
C THR A 5 -1.76 -5.43 -6.89
N ASP A 6 -2.41 -6.58 -6.97
CA ASP A 6 -2.23 -7.68 -6.04
C ASP A 6 -0.85 -8.35 -6.19
N ALA A 7 -0.54 -9.32 -5.35
CA ALA A 7 0.77 -9.98 -5.40
C ALA A 7 1.04 -10.66 -6.75
N PRO A 8 0.11 -11.42 -7.36
CA PRO A 8 0.30 -12.00 -8.69
C PRO A 8 0.56 -10.96 -9.78
N PHE A 9 -0.21 -9.86 -9.79
CA PHE A 9 0.01 -8.78 -10.77
C PHE A 9 1.40 -8.14 -10.61
N ARG A 10 1.83 -7.88 -9.39
CA ARG A 10 3.16 -7.33 -9.12
C ARG A 10 4.29 -8.26 -9.58
N ALA A 11 4.12 -9.57 -9.40
CA ALA A 11 5.08 -10.55 -9.88
C ALA A 11 5.21 -10.50 -11.41
N VAL A 12 4.09 -10.42 -12.13
CA VAL A 12 4.09 -10.30 -13.60
C VAL A 12 4.71 -8.99 -14.06
N ALA A 13 4.34 -7.87 -13.44
CA ALA A 13 4.90 -6.56 -13.76
C ALA A 13 6.43 -6.51 -13.54
N TRP A 14 6.90 -7.10 -12.43
CA TRP A 14 8.31 -7.21 -12.14
C TRP A 14 9.04 -8.05 -13.18
N ALA A 15 8.52 -9.22 -13.52
CA ALA A 15 9.09 -10.08 -14.57
C ALA A 15 9.11 -9.40 -15.96
N ALA A 16 8.18 -8.48 -16.22
CA ALA A 16 8.13 -7.67 -17.43
C ALA A 16 9.07 -6.45 -17.41
N GLY A 17 9.87 -6.26 -16.36
CA GLY A 17 10.89 -5.20 -16.27
C GLY A 17 10.45 -3.92 -15.55
N ALA A 18 9.40 -3.96 -14.71
CA ALA A 18 9.07 -2.82 -13.87
C ALA A 18 10.24 -2.47 -12.94
N GLY A 19 10.57 -1.19 -12.87
CA GLY A 19 11.67 -0.71 -12.02
C GLY A 19 11.37 -0.77 -10.52
N TYR A 20 10.08 -0.65 -10.15
CA TYR A 20 9.56 -0.97 -8.82
C TYR A 20 8.06 -1.21 -8.88
N VAL A 21 7.52 -1.92 -7.90
CA VAL A 21 6.08 -2.22 -7.81
C VAL A 21 5.56 -1.94 -6.41
N ALA A 22 4.53 -1.10 -6.32
CA ALA A 22 3.90 -0.75 -5.06
C ALA A 22 2.78 -1.73 -4.68
N SER A 23 2.53 -1.90 -3.39
CA SER A 23 1.37 -2.63 -2.89
C SER A 23 0.06 -1.96 -3.33
N GLU A 24 -1.05 -2.66 -3.17
CA GLU A 24 -2.35 -2.01 -3.21
C GLU A 24 -2.45 -0.96 -2.08
N MET A 25 -3.30 0.03 -2.31
CA MET A 25 -3.55 1.11 -1.36
C MET A 25 -4.09 0.57 -0.02
N LEU A 26 -3.39 0.88 1.06
CA LEU A 26 -3.75 0.53 2.43
C LEU A 26 -4.25 1.78 3.18
N ALA A 27 -5.27 1.61 4.00
CA ALA A 27 -5.72 2.68 4.88
C ALA A 27 -4.72 2.89 6.03
N THR A 28 -4.52 4.15 6.45
CA THR A 28 -3.69 4.48 7.61
C THR A 28 -4.32 4.08 8.95
N GLN A 29 -5.63 3.76 8.97
CA GLN A 29 -6.35 3.32 10.16
C GLN A 29 -5.98 1.88 10.52
N ASP A 30 -5.36 1.68 11.68
CA ASP A 30 -4.85 0.38 12.16
C ASP A 30 -5.95 -0.69 12.34
N ARG A 31 -7.15 -0.29 12.80
CA ARG A 31 -8.30 -1.20 12.94
C ARG A 31 -8.66 -1.96 11.66
N LEU A 32 -8.26 -1.45 10.49
CA LEU A 32 -8.54 -2.08 9.19
C LEU A 32 -7.45 -3.08 8.77
N TRP A 33 -6.32 -3.13 9.47
CA TRP A 33 -5.17 -3.94 9.04
C TRP A 33 -5.31 -5.43 9.33
N ALA A 34 -6.11 -5.79 10.33
CA ALA A 34 -6.35 -7.18 10.70
C ALA A 34 -7.27 -7.92 9.74
N THR A 35 -7.92 -7.22 8.81
CA THR A 35 -8.85 -7.85 7.86
C THR A 35 -8.11 -8.75 6.88
N PRO A 36 -8.72 -9.88 6.42
CA PRO A 36 -8.12 -10.74 5.40
C PRO A 36 -7.74 -9.97 4.14
N LYS A 37 -8.59 -9.02 3.72
CA LYS A 37 -8.35 -8.16 2.56
C LYS A 37 -7.09 -7.30 2.72
N SER A 38 -6.87 -6.72 3.89
CA SER A 38 -5.66 -5.92 4.17
C SER A 38 -4.41 -6.77 4.21
N ARG A 39 -4.51 -8.00 4.72
CA ARG A 39 -3.39 -8.94 4.70
C ARG A 39 -2.95 -9.29 3.29
N LEU A 40 -3.89 -9.62 2.40
CA LEU A 40 -3.62 -9.91 0.99
C LEU A 40 -2.98 -8.71 0.27
N ARG A 41 -3.47 -7.50 0.52
CA ARG A 41 -2.93 -6.27 -0.07
C ARG A 41 -1.49 -5.98 0.33
N ARG A 42 -1.08 -6.39 1.53
CA ARG A 42 0.28 -6.20 2.07
C ARG A 42 1.24 -7.32 1.71
N GLN A 43 0.75 -8.40 1.12
CA GLN A 43 1.58 -9.56 0.85
C GLN A 43 2.81 -9.17 0.01
N TRP A 44 3.99 -9.52 0.52
CA TRP A 44 5.22 -9.38 -0.24
C TRP A 44 5.29 -10.44 -1.33
N VAL A 45 6.03 -10.14 -2.38
CA VAL A 45 6.40 -11.12 -3.41
C VAL A 45 7.88 -11.40 -3.26
N ASP A 46 8.25 -12.65 -3.11
CA ASP A 46 9.65 -13.05 -2.93
C ASP A 46 10.50 -12.61 -4.12
N GLY A 47 11.71 -12.13 -3.82
CA GLY A 47 12.66 -11.69 -4.85
C GLY A 47 12.37 -10.31 -5.45
N ILE A 48 11.32 -9.60 -5.01
CA ILE A 48 11.03 -8.23 -5.44
C ILE A 48 11.53 -7.22 -4.42
N GLU A 49 12.42 -6.35 -4.85
CA GLU A 49 12.90 -5.21 -4.08
C GLU A 49 13.01 -3.96 -4.98
N PRO A 50 12.77 -2.76 -4.45
CA PRO A 50 12.37 -2.45 -3.08
C PRO A 50 10.94 -2.90 -2.75
N ARG A 51 10.69 -3.21 -1.46
CA ARG A 51 9.35 -3.48 -0.93
C ARG A 51 8.63 -2.17 -0.68
N VAL A 52 7.66 -1.87 -1.52
CA VAL A 52 6.95 -0.59 -1.51
C VAL A 52 5.54 -0.77 -0.97
N VAL A 53 5.18 0.00 0.04
CA VAL A 53 3.83 0.06 0.61
C VAL A 53 3.18 1.39 0.27
N GLN A 54 1.99 1.35 -0.33
CA GLN A 54 1.20 2.54 -0.59
C GLN A 54 0.16 2.76 0.50
N LEU A 55 0.18 3.94 1.12
CA LEU A 55 -0.74 4.37 2.17
C LEU A 55 -1.68 5.46 1.68
N ALA A 56 -2.92 5.45 2.15
CA ALA A 56 -3.89 6.52 1.94
C ALA A 56 -4.59 6.86 3.25
N GLY A 57 -4.60 8.14 3.58
CA GLY A 57 -5.22 8.69 4.78
C GLY A 57 -5.15 10.20 4.77
N SER A 58 -5.91 10.84 5.64
CA SER A 58 -6.01 12.30 5.74
C SER A 58 -5.38 12.87 7.00
N GLU A 59 -5.06 12.02 7.97
CA GLU A 59 -4.57 12.44 9.27
C GLU A 59 -3.06 12.15 9.38
N PRO A 60 -2.21 13.21 9.57
CA PRO A 60 -0.75 13.05 9.56
C PRO A 60 -0.20 12.11 10.62
N GLY A 61 -0.75 12.13 11.84
CA GLY A 61 -0.32 11.24 12.91
C GLY A 61 -0.56 9.78 12.59
N MET A 62 -1.76 9.45 12.08
CA MET A 62 -2.07 8.10 11.64
C MET A 62 -1.19 7.65 10.46
N ALA A 63 -0.87 8.56 9.55
CA ALA A 63 0.02 8.27 8.44
C ALA A 63 1.44 7.96 8.93
N ALA A 64 1.95 8.73 9.88
CA ALA A 64 3.26 8.51 10.49
C ALA A 64 3.34 7.17 11.23
N ASP A 65 2.31 6.84 12.01
CA ASP A 65 2.25 5.57 12.74
C ASP A 65 2.14 4.38 11.78
N ALA A 66 1.30 4.51 10.74
CA ALA A 66 1.19 3.49 9.70
C ALA A 66 2.53 3.27 8.98
N ALA A 67 3.21 4.34 8.60
CA ALA A 67 4.52 4.27 7.95
C ALA A 67 5.55 3.55 8.83
N ARG A 68 5.61 3.90 10.10
CA ARG A 68 6.54 3.30 11.07
C ARG A 68 6.30 1.79 11.21
N ARG A 69 5.04 1.39 11.37
CA ARG A 69 4.69 -0.03 11.49
C ARG A 69 4.98 -0.84 10.23
N HIS A 70 4.74 -0.28 9.04
CA HIS A 70 5.08 -0.96 7.80
C HIS A 70 6.59 -1.06 7.59
N TRP A 71 7.33 -0.05 8.01
CA TRP A 71 8.79 -0.09 8.05
C TRP A 71 9.29 -1.25 8.94
N GLU A 72 8.77 -1.39 10.15
CA GLU A 72 9.09 -2.49 11.06
C GLU A 72 8.74 -3.88 10.48
N GLN A 73 7.76 -3.93 9.58
CA GLN A 73 7.36 -5.15 8.85
C GLN A 73 8.15 -5.38 7.55
N GLY A 74 9.17 -4.57 7.28
CA GLY A 74 10.08 -4.77 6.16
C GLY A 74 9.78 -3.92 4.92
N ALA A 75 8.91 -2.92 4.99
CA ALA A 75 8.78 -1.95 3.91
C ALA A 75 10.06 -1.12 3.78
N GLN A 76 10.53 -0.92 2.56
CA GLN A 76 11.72 -0.14 2.25
C GLN A 76 11.36 1.24 1.68
N ILE A 77 10.17 1.35 1.10
CA ILE A 77 9.62 2.61 0.61
C ILE A 77 8.17 2.73 1.09
N ILE A 78 7.82 3.89 1.62
CA ILE A 78 6.43 4.27 1.93
C ILE A 78 5.99 5.29 0.89
N ASP A 79 4.99 4.91 0.12
CA ASP A 79 4.36 5.74 -0.90
C ASP A 79 3.05 6.32 -0.34
N LEU A 80 2.89 7.64 -0.37
CA LEU A 80 1.68 8.31 0.09
C LEU A 80 0.79 8.66 -1.11
N ASN A 81 -0.42 8.11 -1.12
CA ASN A 81 -1.38 8.39 -2.17
C ASN A 81 -2.13 9.69 -1.89
N PHE A 82 -1.94 10.68 -2.75
CA PHE A 82 -2.62 11.98 -2.73
C PHE A 82 -3.50 12.23 -3.98
N GLY A 83 -3.71 11.23 -4.82
CA GLY A 83 -4.38 11.42 -6.11
C GLY A 83 -5.49 10.42 -6.42
N CYS A 84 -6.11 9.79 -5.44
CA CYS A 84 -7.16 8.82 -5.69
C CYS A 84 -8.51 9.51 -5.93
N PRO A 85 -9.13 9.41 -7.14
CA PRO A 85 -10.40 10.06 -7.45
C PRO A 85 -11.62 9.27 -6.96
N ALA A 86 -11.43 8.11 -6.32
CA ALA A 86 -12.52 7.28 -5.86
C ALA A 86 -13.37 8.01 -4.80
N ARG A 87 -14.68 8.11 -5.01
CA ARG A 87 -15.61 8.83 -4.13
C ARG A 87 -15.47 8.44 -2.65
N LYS A 88 -15.24 7.15 -2.38
CA LYS A 88 -15.05 6.63 -1.02
C LYS A 88 -13.79 7.18 -0.35
N VAL A 89 -12.73 7.41 -1.12
CA VAL A 89 -11.45 7.96 -0.66
C VAL A 89 -11.57 9.47 -0.51
N CYS A 90 -12.09 10.15 -1.53
CA CYS A 90 -12.30 11.60 -1.51
C CYS A 90 -13.21 12.07 -0.37
N ARG A 91 -14.30 11.34 -0.08
CA ARG A 91 -15.21 11.66 1.05
C ARG A 91 -14.53 11.60 2.43
N ARG A 92 -13.38 10.95 2.53
CA ARG A 92 -12.57 10.87 3.75
C ARG A 92 -11.35 11.80 3.70
N ALA A 93 -11.33 12.71 2.74
CA ALA A 93 -10.19 13.60 2.47
C ALA A 93 -8.84 12.86 2.39
N ALA A 94 -8.85 11.64 1.87
CA ALA A 94 -7.68 10.79 1.74
C ALA A 94 -7.37 10.54 0.26
N GLY A 95 -6.20 10.91 -0.17
CA GLY A 95 -5.78 10.71 -1.57
C GLY A 95 -6.16 11.83 -2.51
#